data_d628c24a9c17830d78a11269a5da948e
#
_entry.id   d628c24a9c17830d78a11269a5da948e
#
_cell.length_a   1.000
_cell.length_b   1.000
_cell.length_c   1.000
_cell.angle_alpha   90.00
_cell.angle_beta   90.00
_cell.angle_gamma   90.00
#
_symmetry.space_group_name_H-M   'P 1'
#
loop_
_entity.id
_entity.type
_entity.pdbx_description
1 polymer ?
#
loop_
_entity_poly.entity_id
_entity_poly.type
_entity_poly.pdbx_seq_one_letter_code
_entity_poly.pdbx_strand_id
1 'polypeptide(L)'
;QDECSKFASWSEKIDTFIMHNGVSFDAPILNRLIGSKIKLSQVRDTLIESQLYNPIRDKGHSLAAWGERLGFPKGDHTEFEYYSPEMLEYCKQDVRITRKVAQELEIEGKKFSTKSYVLERKVRAIVDQQESNGFSFNLREAMSFLATLEEEEQSLSDKSQEMFEPTEVKLVTKTKYIPFNIGSRKQIAERLMKLGWKPTHYTDKGNVIVSEE
;
A
#
# COMPACT_ATOMS: atom_id res chain seq x y z
N GLN A 1 6.47 -26.07 -28.74
CA GLN A 1 7.01 -25.58 -27.44
C GLN A 1 6.09 -24.47 -26.95
N ASP A 2 5.68 -24.53 -25.69
CA ASP A 2 4.87 -23.53 -25.02
C ASP A 2 5.62 -22.18 -24.98
N GLU A 3 4.91 -21.06 -25.14
CA GLU A 3 5.50 -19.71 -25.13
C GLU A 3 6.26 -19.41 -23.84
N CYS A 4 5.81 -19.95 -22.70
CA CYS A 4 6.50 -19.86 -21.42
C CYS A 4 7.89 -20.50 -21.46
N SER A 5 8.01 -21.68 -22.08
CA SER A 5 9.31 -22.37 -22.25
C SER A 5 10.26 -21.60 -23.18
N LYS A 6 9.73 -20.95 -24.20
CA LYS A 6 10.53 -20.07 -25.07
C LYS A 6 11.05 -18.86 -24.32
N PHE A 7 10.19 -18.22 -23.51
CA PHE A 7 10.59 -17.09 -22.66
C PHE A 7 11.64 -17.52 -21.63
N ALA A 8 11.44 -18.65 -20.94
CA ALA A 8 12.38 -19.16 -19.95
C ALA A 8 13.77 -19.38 -20.58
N SER A 9 13.83 -20.03 -21.74
CA SER A 9 15.09 -20.28 -22.46
C SER A 9 15.73 -18.98 -22.98
N TRP A 10 14.93 -18.00 -23.40
CA TRP A 10 15.43 -16.69 -23.82
C TRP A 10 15.98 -15.91 -22.63
N SER A 11 15.30 -15.94 -21.47
CA SER A 11 15.69 -15.18 -20.26
C SER A 11 17.08 -15.61 -19.74
N GLU A 12 17.48 -16.85 -19.92
CA GLU A 12 18.81 -17.34 -19.53
C GLU A 12 19.95 -16.67 -20.30
N LYS A 13 19.67 -16.12 -21.49
CA LYS A 13 20.65 -15.48 -22.39
C LYS A 13 20.77 -13.97 -22.19
N ILE A 14 19.95 -13.40 -21.32
CA ILE A 14 19.91 -11.96 -21.06
C ILE A 14 20.89 -11.61 -19.95
N ASP A 15 21.81 -10.70 -20.24
CA ASP A 15 22.78 -10.24 -19.24
C ASP A 15 22.15 -9.34 -18.18
N THR A 16 21.22 -8.47 -18.59
CA THR A 16 20.59 -7.51 -17.67
C THR A 16 19.12 -7.27 -18.02
N PHE A 17 18.26 -7.45 -17.05
CA PHE A 17 16.87 -7.03 -17.06
C PHE A 17 16.74 -5.69 -16.35
N ILE A 18 16.23 -4.68 -17.02
CA ILE A 18 15.90 -3.39 -16.41
C ILE A 18 14.43 -3.46 -15.99
N MET A 19 14.18 -3.37 -14.70
CA MET A 19 12.86 -3.51 -14.10
C MET A 19 12.63 -2.38 -13.09
N HIS A 20 11.38 -2.14 -12.71
CA HIS A 20 11.03 -1.23 -11.62
C HIS A 20 10.36 -2.00 -10.50
N ASN A 21 11.02 -2.17 -9.37
CA ASN A 21 10.68 -3.11 -8.30
C ASN A 21 10.83 -4.60 -8.71
N GLY A 22 11.71 -4.85 -9.66
CA GLY A 22 11.85 -6.17 -10.26
C GLY A 22 12.47 -7.22 -9.35
N VAL A 23 13.30 -6.82 -8.37
CA VAL A 23 13.88 -7.71 -7.37
C VAL A 23 12.78 -8.35 -6.51
N SER A 24 11.82 -7.55 -6.07
CA SER A 24 10.74 -8.00 -5.18
C SER A 24 9.54 -8.57 -5.92
N PHE A 25 9.32 -8.19 -7.18
CA PHE A 25 8.08 -8.54 -7.87
C PHE A 25 8.31 -9.31 -9.17
N ASP A 26 8.83 -8.68 -10.24
CA ASP A 26 8.84 -9.29 -11.57
C ASP A 26 9.71 -10.55 -11.64
N ALA A 27 10.95 -10.52 -11.14
CA ALA A 27 11.86 -11.64 -11.23
C ALA A 27 11.37 -12.88 -10.44
N PRO A 28 10.92 -12.76 -9.18
CA PRO A 28 10.34 -13.88 -8.44
C PRO A 28 9.08 -14.46 -9.10
N ILE A 29 8.20 -13.61 -9.63
CA ILE A 29 6.97 -14.06 -10.30
C ILE A 29 7.28 -14.81 -11.59
N LEU A 30 8.14 -14.25 -12.45
CA LEU A 30 8.56 -14.91 -13.69
C LEU A 30 9.25 -16.24 -13.42
N ASN A 31 10.12 -16.30 -12.40
CA ASN A 31 10.78 -17.55 -12.00
C ASN A 31 9.77 -18.59 -11.54
N ARG A 32 8.77 -18.19 -10.73
CA ARG A 32 7.77 -19.11 -10.16
C ARG A 32 6.73 -19.58 -11.18
N LEU A 33 6.20 -18.67 -12.01
CA LEU A 33 5.05 -18.96 -12.86
C LEU A 33 5.46 -19.44 -14.25
N ILE A 34 6.58 -18.93 -14.77
CA ILE A 34 7.03 -19.23 -16.15
C ILE A 34 8.22 -20.20 -16.16
N GLY A 35 8.83 -20.45 -14.99
CA GLY A 35 10.01 -21.29 -14.87
C GLY A 35 11.28 -20.65 -15.43
N SER A 36 11.32 -19.31 -15.54
CA SER A 36 12.56 -18.59 -15.85
C SER A 36 13.55 -18.75 -14.68
N LYS A 37 14.83 -18.49 -14.95
CA LYS A 37 15.91 -18.60 -13.97
C LYS A 37 16.67 -17.28 -13.86
N ILE A 38 15.92 -16.19 -13.78
CA ILE A 38 16.46 -14.85 -13.63
C ILE A 38 17.18 -14.74 -12.30
N LYS A 39 18.48 -14.46 -12.34
CA LYS A 39 19.33 -14.30 -11.15
C LYS A 39 19.27 -12.86 -10.65
N LEU A 40 19.42 -12.68 -9.34
CA LEU A 40 19.51 -11.35 -8.74
C LEU A 40 20.58 -10.46 -9.43
N SER A 41 21.69 -11.06 -9.85
CA SER A 41 22.77 -10.35 -10.54
C SER A 41 22.38 -9.79 -11.92
N GLN A 42 21.37 -10.37 -12.54
CA GLN A 42 20.86 -9.94 -13.85
C GLN A 42 19.79 -8.82 -13.75
N VAL A 43 19.30 -8.51 -12.53
CA VAL A 43 18.27 -7.47 -12.35
C VAL A 43 18.92 -6.13 -12.04
N ARG A 44 18.70 -5.16 -12.91
CA ARG A 44 18.88 -3.73 -12.63
C ARG A 44 17.53 -3.15 -12.23
N ASP A 45 17.38 -2.80 -10.96
CA ASP A 45 16.13 -2.34 -10.38
C ASP A 45 16.13 -0.82 -10.24
N THR A 46 15.32 -0.16 -11.04
CA THR A 46 15.22 1.30 -11.07
C THR A 46 14.54 1.89 -9.83
N LEU A 47 13.77 1.12 -9.07
CA LEU A 47 13.23 1.57 -7.79
C LEU A 47 14.35 1.70 -6.76
N ILE A 48 15.22 0.69 -6.66
CA ILE A 48 16.39 0.71 -5.77
C ILE A 48 17.33 1.86 -6.15
N GLU A 49 17.65 2.02 -7.43
CA GLU A 49 18.47 3.14 -7.91
C GLU A 49 17.84 4.50 -7.55
N SER A 50 16.53 4.65 -7.77
CA SER A 50 15.80 5.88 -7.46
C SER A 50 15.86 6.25 -5.98
N GLN A 51 15.72 5.26 -5.09
CA GLN A 51 15.80 5.45 -3.64
C GLN A 51 17.22 5.75 -3.18
N LEU A 52 18.21 5.05 -3.74
CA LEU A 52 19.63 5.24 -3.40
C LEU A 52 20.14 6.62 -3.83
N TYR A 53 19.80 7.06 -5.05
CA TYR A 53 20.38 8.28 -5.61
C TYR A 53 19.71 9.56 -5.07
N ASN A 54 18.43 9.50 -4.72
CA ASN A 54 17.71 10.60 -4.11
C ASN A 54 16.59 10.08 -3.20
N PRO A 55 16.86 9.80 -1.91
CA PRO A 55 15.88 9.22 -1.00
C PRO A 55 14.66 10.10 -0.73
N ILE A 56 14.83 11.45 -0.86
CA ILE A 56 13.75 12.44 -0.65
C ILE A 56 13.32 12.97 -2.02
N ARG A 57 12.58 12.15 -2.76
CA ARG A 57 12.08 12.50 -4.09
C ARG A 57 10.63 12.97 -4.00
N ASP A 58 10.35 14.14 -4.57
CA ASP A 58 8.98 14.67 -4.63
C ASP A 58 8.02 13.64 -5.24
N LYS A 59 6.83 13.47 -4.65
CA LYS A 59 5.84 12.43 -4.98
C LYS A 59 6.34 10.98 -4.88
N GLY A 60 7.55 10.75 -4.37
CA GLY A 60 8.12 9.42 -4.14
C GLY A 60 8.73 8.76 -5.37
N HIS A 61 8.85 7.42 -5.33
CA HIS A 61 9.65 6.63 -6.25
C HIS A 61 8.84 5.70 -7.17
N SER A 62 7.49 5.72 -7.07
CA SER A 62 6.64 4.85 -7.88
C SER A 62 6.79 5.14 -9.38
N LEU A 63 6.49 4.14 -10.22
CA LEU A 63 6.53 4.30 -11.66
C LEU A 63 5.56 5.40 -12.15
N ALA A 64 4.41 5.56 -11.47
CA ALA A 64 3.47 6.63 -11.74
C ALA A 64 4.09 8.02 -11.46
N ALA A 65 4.73 8.19 -10.28
CA ALA A 65 5.40 9.45 -9.93
C ALA A 65 6.55 9.79 -10.91
N TRP A 66 7.26 8.77 -11.37
CA TRP A 66 8.28 8.94 -12.41
C TRP A 66 7.67 9.32 -13.76
N GLY A 67 6.56 8.68 -14.15
CA GLY A 67 5.85 9.01 -15.38
C GLY A 67 5.40 10.47 -15.42
N GLU A 68 4.81 10.97 -14.32
CA GLU A 68 4.44 12.39 -14.19
C GLU A 68 5.66 13.31 -14.31
N ARG A 69 6.73 13.01 -13.59
CA ARG A 69 7.98 13.80 -13.58
C ARG A 69 8.63 13.89 -14.95
N LEU A 70 8.54 12.82 -15.73
CA LEU A 70 9.10 12.75 -17.08
C LEU A 70 8.15 13.29 -18.16
N GLY A 71 6.96 13.78 -17.80
CA GLY A 71 5.94 14.19 -18.76
C GLY A 71 5.40 13.05 -19.62
N PHE A 72 5.47 11.81 -19.11
CA PHE A 72 5.07 10.59 -19.78
C PHE A 72 4.25 9.73 -18.82
N PRO A 73 3.00 10.15 -18.51
CA PRO A 73 2.23 9.57 -17.43
C PRO A 73 1.90 8.09 -17.69
N LYS A 74 1.75 7.37 -16.58
CA LYS A 74 1.26 6.00 -16.58
C LYS A 74 -0.21 5.98 -17.04
N GLY A 75 -0.59 4.97 -17.83
CA GLY A 75 -1.97 4.78 -18.23
C GLY A 75 -2.86 4.37 -17.05
N ASP A 76 -4.16 4.61 -17.18
CA ASP A 76 -5.18 4.15 -16.24
C ASP A 76 -5.71 2.79 -16.70
N HIS A 77 -5.46 1.74 -15.91
CA HIS A 77 -6.03 0.43 -16.10
C HIS A 77 -6.35 -0.19 -14.75
N THR A 78 -7.54 -0.75 -14.59
CA THR A 78 -8.03 -1.26 -13.30
C THR A 78 -8.44 -2.73 -13.35
N GLU A 79 -8.69 -3.26 -14.56
CA GLU A 79 -9.20 -4.62 -14.76
C GLU A 79 -8.06 -5.59 -15.08
N PHE A 80 -7.52 -6.27 -14.04
CA PHE A 80 -6.39 -7.19 -14.19
C PHE A 80 -6.78 -8.68 -14.12
N GLU A 81 -8.08 -8.99 -14.01
CA GLU A 81 -8.56 -10.36 -13.86
C GLU A 81 -8.42 -11.16 -15.16
N TYR A 82 -8.68 -10.52 -16.29
CA TYR A 82 -8.59 -11.14 -17.61
C TYR A 82 -7.72 -10.33 -18.56
N TYR A 83 -7.08 -11.05 -19.48
CA TYR A 83 -6.29 -10.40 -20.54
C TYR A 83 -7.18 -9.53 -21.44
N SER A 84 -6.73 -8.31 -21.71
CA SER A 84 -7.32 -7.43 -22.72
C SER A 84 -6.24 -6.71 -23.54
N PRO A 85 -6.57 -6.22 -24.76
CA PRO A 85 -5.65 -5.38 -25.53
C PRO A 85 -5.23 -4.10 -24.80
N GLU A 86 -6.13 -3.53 -24.01
CA GLU A 86 -5.89 -2.33 -23.17
C GLU A 86 -4.88 -2.64 -22.08
N MET A 87 -4.99 -3.80 -21.42
CA MET A 87 -4.02 -4.27 -20.46
C MET A 87 -2.63 -4.44 -21.09
N LEU A 88 -2.56 -4.95 -22.32
CA LEU A 88 -1.29 -5.06 -23.05
C LEU A 88 -0.67 -3.69 -23.35
N GLU A 89 -1.47 -2.71 -23.78
CA GLU A 89 -0.95 -1.35 -24.02
C GLU A 89 -0.50 -0.67 -22.71
N TYR A 90 -1.22 -0.89 -21.62
CA TYR A 90 -0.82 -0.45 -20.29
C TYR A 90 0.56 -1.05 -19.90
N CYS A 91 0.74 -2.36 -20.05
CA CYS A 91 2.04 -3.01 -19.79
C CYS A 91 3.16 -2.47 -20.67
N LYS A 92 2.88 -2.24 -21.96
CA LYS A 92 3.87 -1.62 -22.88
C LYS A 92 4.23 -0.20 -22.43
N GLN A 93 3.26 0.55 -21.95
CA GLN A 93 3.49 1.91 -21.43
C GLN A 93 4.40 1.86 -20.18
N ASP A 94 4.17 0.94 -19.26
CA ASP A 94 5.01 0.75 -18.07
C ASP A 94 6.46 0.43 -18.45
N VAL A 95 6.68 -0.42 -19.46
CA VAL A 95 8.02 -0.72 -19.98
C VAL A 95 8.68 0.53 -20.60
N ARG A 96 7.92 1.35 -21.34
CA ARG A 96 8.44 2.59 -21.92
C ARG A 96 8.84 3.60 -20.85
N ILE A 97 8.04 3.73 -19.78
CA ILE A 97 8.37 4.59 -18.63
C ILE A 97 9.63 4.06 -17.94
N THR A 98 9.68 2.77 -17.62
CA THR A 98 10.84 2.13 -16.98
C THR A 98 12.13 2.39 -17.75
N ARG A 99 12.10 2.30 -19.08
CA ARG A 99 13.24 2.64 -19.93
C ARG A 99 13.68 4.10 -19.76
N LYS A 100 12.74 5.06 -19.76
CA LYS A 100 13.06 6.48 -19.54
C LYS A 100 13.63 6.73 -18.16
N VAL A 101 13.04 6.12 -17.14
CA VAL A 101 13.54 6.19 -15.75
C VAL A 101 14.98 5.68 -15.66
N ALA A 102 15.29 4.54 -16.30
CA ALA A 102 16.65 4.01 -16.33
C ALA A 102 17.65 4.97 -16.97
N GLN A 103 17.26 5.69 -18.04
CA GLN A 103 18.09 6.69 -18.69
C GLN A 103 18.40 7.88 -17.78
N GLU A 104 17.40 8.40 -17.06
CA GLU A 104 17.59 9.48 -16.07
C GLU A 104 18.48 9.03 -14.91
N LEU A 105 18.24 7.83 -14.39
CA LEU A 105 19.01 7.28 -13.29
C LEU A 105 20.47 6.97 -13.69
N GLU A 106 20.77 6.72 -14.96
CA GLU A 106 22.15 6.65 -15.45
C GLU A 106 22.89 7.98 -15.29
N ILE A 107 22.19 9.09 -15.43
CA ILE A 107 22.79 10.42 -15.25
C ILE A 107 22.97 10.71 -13.78
N GLU A 108 21.96 10.49 -12.94
CA GLU A 108 22.01 10.70 -11.50
C GLU A 108 23.05 9.81 -10.82
N GLY A 109 23.12 8.54 -11.26
CA GLY A 109 23.97 7.51 -10.70
C GLY A 109 25.49 7.69 -10.91
N LYS A 110 25.92 8.63 -11.77
CA LYS A 110 27.34 8.87 -12.07
C LYS A 110 28.20 9.17 -10.83
N LYS A 111 27.58 9.67 -9.74
CA LYS A 111 28.26 9.99 -8.48
C LYS A 111 28.27 8.82 -7.48
N PHE A 112 27.60 7.73 -7.78
CA PHE A 112 27.47 6.58 -6.89
C PHE A 112 28.34 5.41 -7.36
N SER A 113 28.85 4.65 -6.42
CA SER A 113 29.60 3.45 -6.76
C SER A 113 28.68 2.29 -7.11
N THR A 114 29.10 1.46 -8.06
CA THR A 114 28.40 0.20 -8.35
C THR A 114 28.26 -0.70 -7.09
N LYS A 115 29.23 -0.61 -6.17
CA LYS A 115 29.19 -1.37 -4.92
C LYS A 115 28.02 -0.97 -4.02
N SER A 116 27.67 0.32 -3.98
CA SER A 116 26.51 0.82 -3.21
C SER A 116 25.22 0.22 -3.76
N TYR A 117 25.02 0.26 -5.06
CA TYR A 117 23.86 -0.36 -5.69
C TYR A 117 23.78 -1.88 -5.46
N VAL A 118 24.92 -2.58 -5.60
CA VAL A 118 24.97 -4.03 -5.35
C VAL A 118 24.62 -4.35 -3.89
N LEU A 119 25.05 -3.53 -2.94
CA LEU A 119 24.71 -3.68 -1.53
C LEU A 119 23.19 -3.52 -1.33
N GLU A 120 22.60 -2.41 -1.78
CA GLU A 120 21.17 -2.13 -1.64
C GLU A 120 20.31 -3.24 -2.27
N ARG A 121 20.69 -3.73 -3.45
CA ARG A 121 19.99 -4.83 -4.10
C ARG A 121 20.04 -6.13 -3.29
N LYS A 122 21.16 -6.43 -2.63
CA LYS A 122 21.26 -7.60 -1.74
C LYS A 122 20.43 -7.42 -0.47
N VAL A 123 20.47 -6.23 0.12
CA VAL A 123 19.66 -5.89 1.30
C VAL A 123 18.18 -6.06 0.95
N ARG A 124 17.76 -5.52 -0.18
CA ARG A 124 16.36 -5.69 -0.65
C ARG A 124 15.95 -7.16 -0.74
N ALA A 125 16.76 -8.00 -1.36
CA ALA A 125 16.47 -9.42 -1.48
C ALA A 125 16.41 -10.14 -0.10
N ILE A 126 17.21 -9.71 0.88
CA ILE A 126 17.15 -10.24 2.25
C ILE A 126 15.84 -9.80 2.92
N VAL A 127 15.46 -8.54 2.78
CA VAL A 127 14.20 -8.01 3.35
C VAL A 127 12.99 -8.72 2.73
N ASP A 128 12.97 -8.91 1.42
CA ASP A 128 11.91 -9.66 0.73
C ASP A 128 11.80 -11.12 1.24
N GLN A 129 12.94 -11.74 1.53
CA GLN A 129 12.95 -13.07 2.13
C GLN A 129 12.42 -13.05 3.58
N GLN A 130 12.75 -12.02 4.37
CA GLN A 130 12.22 -11.85 5.71
C GLN A 130 10.69 -11.62 5.68
N GLU A 131 10.21 -10.78 4.77
CA GLU A 131 8.78 -10.55 4.57
C GLU A 131 8.05 -11.84 4.16
N SER A 132 8.64 -12.61 3.26
CA SER A 132 8.08 -13.90 2.81
C SER A 132 8.04 -14.95 3.94
N ASN A 133 9.07 -15.00 4.77
CA ASN A 133 9.12 -15.92 5.91
C ASN A 133 8.13 -15.53 7.02
N GLY A 134 7.84 -14.22 7.14
CA GLY A 134 7.04 -13.68 8.22
C GLY A 134 7.69 -13.87 9.59
N PHE A 135 6.88 -13.77 10.62
CA PHE A 135 7.27 -14.02 12.00
C PHE A 135 6.22 -14.89 12.71
N SER A 136 6.64 -15.56 13.77
CA SER A 136 5.72 -16.38 14.55
C SER A 136 4.68 -15.50 15.25
N PHE A 137 3.41 -15.86 15.07
CA PHE A 137 2.30 -15.20 15.73
C PHE A 137 1.48 -16.22 16.52
N ASN A 138 1.29 -15.98 17.82
CA ASN A 138 0.48 -16.87 18.66
C ASN A 138 -1.01 -16.61 18.42
N LEU A 139 -1.54 -17.22 17.36
CA LEU A 139 -2.93 -17.07 16.94
C LEU A 139 -3.91 -17.42 18.08
N ARG A 140 -3.62 -18.48 18.84
CA ARG A 140 -4.50 -18.94 19.94
C ARG A 140 -4.64 -17.89 21.02
N GLU A 141 -3.54 -17.31 21.44
CA GLU A 141 -3.52 -16.27 22.47
C GLU A 141 -4.14 -14.96 21.97
N ALA A 142 -3.86 -14.60 20.71
CA ALA A 142 -4.48 -13.45 20.06
C ALA A 142 -6.00 -13.58 19.94
N MET A 143 -6.52 -14.76 19.57
CA MET A 143 -7.97 -15.02 19.50
C MET A 143 -8.62 -14.98 20.89
N SER A 144 -7.95 -15.49 21.93
CA SER A 144 -8.44 -15.38 23.32
C SER A 144 -8.49 -13.93 23.78
N PHE A 145 -7.47 -13.15 23.45
CA PHE A 145 -7.43 -11.73 23.79
C PHE A 145 -8.48 -10.93 23.00
N LEU A 146 -8.67 -11.24 21.71
CA LEU A 146 -9.73 -10.63 20.91
C LEU A 146 -11.11 -10.86 21.54
N ALA A 147 -11.42 -12.10 21.93
CA ALA A 147 -12.70 -12.42 22.58
C ALA A 147 -12.91 -11.59 23.87
N THR A 148 -11.86 -11.42 24.67
CA THR A 148 -11.93 -10.58 25.88
C THR A 148 -12.23 -9.11 25.53
N LEU A 149 -11.58 -8.57 24.49
CA LEU A 149 -11.83 -7.20 24.04
C LEU A 149 -13.24 -7.01 23.49
N GLU A 150 -13.76 -7.99 22.74
CA GLU A 150 -15.12 -7.97 22.23
C GLU A 150 -16.18 -8.02 23.36
N GLU A 151 -15.93 -8.81 24.43
CA GLU A 151 -16.78 -8.83 25.63
C GLU A 151 -16.75 -7.49 26.37
N GLU A 152 -15.58 -6.88 26.51
CA GLU A 152 -15.43 -5.56 27.13
C GLU A 152 -16.12 -4.48 26.29
N GLU A 153 -15.93 -4.47 24.98
CA GLU A 153 -16.59 -3.54 24.05
C GLU A 153 -18.12 -3.66 24.16
N GLN A 154 -18.64 -4.90 24.14
CA GLN A 154 -20.09 -5.13 24.29
C GLN A 154 -20.61 -4.63 25.64
N SER A 155 -19.90 -4.93 26.73
CA SER A 155 -20.26 -4.46 28.07
C SER A 155 -20.30 -2.93 28.17
N LEU A 156 -19.30 -2.25 27.57
CA LEU A 156 -19.27 -0.77 27.53
C LEU A 156 -20.38 -0.22 26.63
N SER A 157 -20.65 -0.87 25.52
CA SER A 157 -21.75 -0.51 24.64
C SER A 157 -23.10 -0.61 25.35
N ASP A 158 -23.36 -1.71 26.05
CA ASP A 158 -24.61 -1.93 26.78
C ASP A 158 -24.78 -0.87 27.88
N LYS A 159 -23.73 -0.62 28.69
CA LYS A 159 -23.75 0.45 29.69
C LYS A 159 -24.02 1.82 29.07
N SER A 160 -23.48 2.09 27.90
CA SER A 160 -23.72 3.35 27.20
C SER A 160 -25.17 3.49 26.72
N GLN A 161 -25.82 2.38 26.33
CA GLN A 161 -27.23 2.36 25.97
C GLN A 161 -28.15 2.55 27.16
N GLU A 162 -27.75 2.07 28.34
CA GLU A 162 -28.49 2.33 29.59
C GLU A 162 -28.41 3.79 30.02
N MET A 163 -27.26 4.44 29.78
CA MET A 163 -27.02 5.84 30.15
C MET A 163 -27.66 6.85 29.21
N PHE A 164 -27.79 6.51 27.94
CA PHE A 164 -28.22 7.44 26.90
C PHE A 164 -29.36 6.84 26.04
N GLU A 165 -30.51 7.47 26.10
CA GLU A 165 -31.64 7.08 25.27
C GLU A 165 -31.34 7.20 23.75
N PRO A 166 -31.98 6.37 22.92
CA PRO A 166 -31.88 6.47 21.48
C PRO A 166 -32.27 7.87 20.97
N THR A 167 -31.60 8.32 19.92
CA THR A 167 -31.95 9.60 19.28
C THR A 167 -33.15 9.40 18.38
N GLU A 168 -34.23 10.16 18.63
CA GLU A 168 -35.39 10.20 17.78
C GLU A 168 -35.12 11.01 16.51
N VAL A 169 -35.26 10.39 15.35
CA VAL A 169 -35.17 11.06 14.04
C VAL A 169 -36.52 10.97 13.33
N LYS A 170 -37.16 12.11 13.20
CA LYS A 170 -38.46 12.22 12.48
C LYS A 170 -38.19 12.30 10.98
N LEU A 171 -38.62 11.30 10.25
CA LEU A 171 -38.66 11.27 8.80
C LEU A 171 -40.09 11.67 8.34
N VAL A 172 -40.25 12.02 7.07
CA VAL A 172 -41.57 12.48 6.51
C VAL A 172 -42.70 11.49 6.77
N THR A 173 -42.43 10.18 6.76
CA THR A 173 -43.46 9.13 6.86
C THR A 173 -43.33 8.27 8.12
N LYS A 174 -42.22 8.36 8.88
CA LYS A 174 -41.98 7.52 10.07
C LYS A 174 -40.94 8.15 11.00
N THR A 175 -41.04 7.78 12.27
CA THR A 175 -40.01 8.07 13.25
C THR A 175 -39.04 6.90 13.34
N LYS A 176 -37.72 7.19 13.32
CA LYS A 176 -36.65 6.20 13.52
C LYS A 176 -35.92 6.51 14.81
N TYR A 177 -35.72 5.49 15.62
CA TYR A 177 -34.87 5.56 16.82
C TYR A 177 -33.50 5.04 16.49
N ILE A 178 -32.48 5.86 16.66
CA ILE A 178 -31.07 5.52 16.41
C ILE A 178 -30.41 5.32 17.77
N PRO A 179 -29.90 4.12 18.12
CA PRO A 179 -29.21 3.87 19.35
C PRO A 179 -27.95 4.74 19.46
N PHE A 180 -27.55 5.03 20.69
CA PHE A 180 -26.31 5.77 20.92
C PHE A 180 -25.11 4.97 20.44
N ASN A 181 -24.26 5.57 19.61
CA ASN A 181 -23.01 4.95 19.15
C ASN A 181 -21.81 5.57 19.87
N ILE A 182 -21.24 4.82 20.80
CA ILE A 182 -20.06 5.22 21.59
C ILE A 182 -18.82 5.47 20.71
N GLY A 183 -18.73 4.87 19.51
CA GLY A 183 -17.69 5.14 18.54
C GLY A 183 -17.88 6.44 17.74
N SER A 184 -19.04 7.10 17.86
CA SER A 184 -19.35 8.32 17.13
C SER A 184 -18.98 9.58 17.91
N ARG A 185 -17.82 10.17 17.61
CA ARG A 185 -17.38 11.45 18.20
C ARG A 185 -18.45 12.53 18.15
N LYS A 186 -19.22 12.59 17.07
CA LYS A 186 -20.32 13.55 16.92
C LYS A 186 -21.44 13.30 17.94
N GLN A 187 -21.89 12.04 18.10
CA GLN A 187 -22.93 11.72 19.07
C GLN A 187 -22.45 11.92 20.51
N ILE A 188 -21.17 11.59 20.79
CA ILE A 188 -20.57 11.86 22.09
C ILE A 188 -20.59 13.36 22.40
N ALA A 189 -20.10 14.20 21.47
CA ALA A 189 -20.13 15.66 21.63
C ALA A 189 -21.54 16.19 21.89
N GLU A 190 -22.53 15.73 21.13
CA GLU A 190 -23.94 16.15 21.30
C GLU A 190 -24.51 15.76 22.69
N ARG A 191 -24.15 14.58 23.20
CA ARG A 191 -24.58 14.14 24.53
C ARG A 191 -23.89 14.92 25.65
N LEU A 192 -22.58 15.10 25.55
CA LEU A 192 -21.81 15.88 26.53
C LEU A 192 -22.27 17.33 26.60
N MET A 193 -22.56 17.96 25.44
CA MET A 193 -23.11 19.31 25.42
C MET A 193 -24.49 19.40 26.06
N LYS A 194 -25.36 18.40 25.91
CA LYS A 194 -26.65 18.32 26.61
C LYS A 194 -26.50 18.21 28.13
N LEU A 195 -25.39 17.60 28.59
CA LEU A 195 -25.04 17.52 30.02
C LEU A 195 -24.31 18.77 30.55
N GLY A 196 -24.14 19.81 29.70
CA GLY A 196 -23.54 21.07 30.10
C GLY A 196 -22.06 21.22 29.77
N TRP A 197 -21.44 20.23 29.13
CA TRP A 197 -20.07 20.36 28.64
C TRP A 197 -19.97 21.40 27.51
N LYS A 198 -18.93 22.23 27.59
CA LYS A 198 -18.65 23.25 26.58
C LYS A 198 -17.37 22.89 25.84
N PRO A 199 -17.43 22.64 24.52
CA PRO A 199 -16.24 22.30 23.74
C PRO A 199 -15.28 23.50 23.67
N THR A 200 -14.00 23.22 23.82
CA THR A 200 -12.91 24.21 23.75
C THR A 200 -12.14 24.13 22.44
N HIS A 201 -12.20 22.99 21.75
CA HIS A 201 -11.45 22.75 20.53
C HIS A 201 -12.35 22.34 19.37
N TYR A 202 -12.02 22.84 18.17
CA TYR A 202 -12.75 22.57 16.93
C TYR A 202 -11.79 22.25 15.81
N THR A 203 -12.22 21.41 14.87
CA THR A 203 -11.48 21.16 13.61
C THR A 203 -11.58 22.40 12.69
N ASP A 204 -10.72 22.46 11.66
CA ASP A 204 -10.78 23.53 10.64
C ASP A 204 -12.14 23.65 9.93
N LYS A 205 -12.91 22.55 9.95
CA LYS A 205 -14.28 22.48 9.39
C LYS A 205 -15.37 22.81 10.41
N GLY A 206 -15.01 23.28 11.61
CA GLY A 206 -15.94 23.66 12.68
C GLY A 206 -16.57 22.50 13.44
N ASN A 207 -16.10 21.25 13.28
CA ASN A 207 -16.59 20.14 14.08
C ASN A 207 -15.94 20.13 15.46
N VAL A 208 -16.72 19.80 16.49
CA VAL A 208 -16.22 19.68 17.87
C VAL A 208 -15.19 18.55 17.98
N ILE A 209 -14.08 18.85 18.62
CA ILE A 209 -13.07 17.83 19.00
C ILE A 209 -13.39 17.34 20.41
N VAL A 210 -13.60 16.04 20.55
CA VAL A 210 -13.72 15.37 21.84
C VAL A 210 -12.39 14.71 22.13
N SER A 211 -11.62 15.25 23.07
CA SER A 211 -10.35 14.70 23.56
C SER A 211 -10.31 14.76 25.09
N GLU A 212 -9.41 14.02 25.69
CA GLU A 212 -9.17 13.98 27.14
C GLU A 212 -8.29 15.14 27.64
N GLU A 213 -7.93 16.10 26.79
CA GLU A 213 -7.13 17.28 27.16
C GLU A 213 -8.02 18.45 27.59
#